data_02dbdd4bda280b9f14cacf2ee875aceb
#
_entry.id   02dbdd4bda280b9f14cacf2ee875aceb
#
_cell.length_a   1.000
_cell.length_b   1.000
_cell.length_c   1.000
_cell.angle_alpha   90.00
_cell.angle_beta   90.00
_cell.angle_gamma   90.00
#
_symmetry.space_group_name_H-M   'P 1'
#
loop_
_entity.id
_entity.type
_entity.pdbx_description
1 polymer ?
#
loop_
_entity_poly.entity_id
_entity_poly.type
_entity_poly.pdbx_seq_one_letter_code
_entity_poly.pdbx_strand_id
1 'polypeptide(L)'
;MRYLLLLFLLIASHPVFAQEAVFPNPAKFPQPQAYKKNVDFWMKVYGEWEDDKMIIHDSRNMDIIFEIKKMPDQNSLLWSVERTALKDRVEDIQAMLKELDADQTIAERSSEHKKIHDLYKNIHDPEKFRKAAENIRVQQGIKDRFEQGLSRMHLYLDQIKKVLRDEGVPEEIAYLPLVESSFNNQSLSKTRAAGIWQFMPGTARSYMKVNSDVDERLDPYVSTRSAARYLKRSYQMFGNWPVSLMSYNHGQQGMRNASNALGTTDFMTIVTRYEGRYFGFASRNFYAEFLAACKVMKQADEYFGDIRYEKALLHDSIKLAKPLYVSSLINNSSLTREEIRTYNPALQSSVIFSRRPIPVGYELRLPAGRHKDLNAFITQVRGSSGSSAKTAKAQEPAKSSTASDMKVACASSKTYVVRRGDTLFSISQKFSTTVTEIRSVNGLNHTRITPGQKLRIPTC
;
A
#
# COMPACT_ATOMS: atom_id res chain seq x y z
N MET A 1 -5.75 -50.76 -67.46
CA MET A 1 -5.18 -49.60 -66.77
C MET A 1 -6.26 -48.95 -65.94
N ARG A 2 -6.24 -49.17 -64.62
CA ARG A 2 -7.21 -48.54 -63.69
C ARG A 2 -6.44 -47.49 -62.89
N TYR A 3 -6.80 -46.22 -63.03
CA TYR A 3 -6.23 -45.13 -62.26
C TYR A 3 -6.97 -45.03 -60.90
N LEU A 4 -6.24 -45.21 -59.79
CA LEU A 4 -6.72 -44.99 -58.43
C LEU A 4 -6.49 -43.50 -58.09
N LEU A 5 -7.55 -42.72 -57.97
CA LEU A 5 -7.51 -41.36 -57.44
C LEU A 5 -7.42 -41.41 -55.92
N LEU A 6 -6.29 -41.05 -55.33
CA LEU A 6 -6.13 -40.79 -53.91
C LEU A 6 -6.61 -39.37 -53.60
N LEU A 7 -7.75 -39.27 -52.87
CA LEU A 7 -8.26 -38.01 -52.33
C LEU A 7 -7.51 -37.70 -51.04
N PHE A 8 -6.61 -36.70 -51.03
CA PHE A 8 -6.03 -36.15 -49.81
C PHE A 8 -7.01 -35.20 -49.15
N LEU A 9 -7.61 -35.63 -48.01
CA LEU A 9 -8.37 -34.78 -47.10
C LEU A 9 -7.37 -33.90 -46.30
N LEU A 10 -7.24 -32.64 -46.70
CA LEU A 10 -6.59 -31.62 -45.90
C LEU A 10 -7.49 -31.28 -44.73
N ILE A 11 -7.18 -31.86 -43.56
CA ILE A 11 -7.77 -31.41 -42.27
C ILE A 11 -7.12 -30.09 -41.94
N ALA A 12 -7.82 -28.99 -42.23
CA ALA A 12 -7.45 -27.66 -41.77
C ALA A 12 -7.61 -27.63 -40.24
N SER A 13 -6.52 -27.82 -39.49
CA SER A 13 -6.48 -27.53 -38.09
C SER A 13 -6.64 -26.02 -37.89
N HIS A 14 -7.85 -25.60 -37.54
CA HIS A 14 -8.07 -24.24 -37.05
C HIS A 14 -7.31 -24.11 -35.74
N PRO A 15 -6.46 -23.07 -35.54
CA PRO A 15 -5.89 -22.82 -34.24
C PRO A 15 -7.04 -22.53 -33.29
N VAL A 16 -7.23 -23.40 -32.32
CA VAL A 16 -8.09 -23.10 -31.16
C VAL A 16 -7.39 -21.95 -30.44
N PHE A 17 -7.84 -20.73 -30.70
CA PHE A 17 -7.45 -19.59 -29.87
C PHE A 17 -7.89 -19.96 -28.45
N ALA A 18 -6.93 -20.29 -27.61
CA ALA A 18 -7.16 -20.45 -26.17
C ALA A 18 -7.78 -19.13 -25.69
N GLN A 19 -9.05 -19.17 -25.34
CA GLN A 19 -9.77 -18.02 -24.82
C GLN A 19 -8.98 -17.52 -23.60
N GLU A 20 -8.44 -16.31 -23.69
CA GLU A 20 -7.61 -15.76 -22.63
C GLU A 20 -8.38 -15.81 -21.31
N ALA A 21 -7.84 -16.48 -20.32
CA ALA A 21 -8.53 -16.71 -19.06
C ALA A 21 -8.94 -15.38 -18.43
N VAL A 22 -10.23 -15.25 -18.10
CA VAL A 22 -10.76 -14.03 -17.46
C VAL A 22 -10.01 -13.77 -16.15
N PHE A 23 -9.49 -12.55 -16.01
CA PHE A 23 -8.71 -12.15 -14.86
C PHE A 23 -9.40 -11.00 -14.09
N PRO A 24 -9.47 -11.02 -12.75
CA PRO A 24 -9.12 -12.18 -11.90
C PRO A 24 -10.08 -13.34 -12.09
N ASN A 25 -9.68 -14.57 -11.69
CA ASN A 25 -10.44 -15.78 -11.89
C ASN A 25 -11.86 -15.66 -11.25
N PRO A 26 -12.95 -15.67 -12.04
CA PRO A 26 -14.31 -15.41 -11.54
C PRO A 26 -14.85 -16.49 -10.61
N ALA A 27 -14.32 -17.71 -10.65
CA ALA A 27 -14.72 -18.76 -9.70
C ALA A 27 -14.21 -18.47 -8.27
N LYS A 28 -13.09 -17.78 -8.16
CA LYS A 28 -12.53 -17.35 -6.86
C LYS A 28 -12.97 -15.93 -6.48
N PHE A 29 -13.06 -15.07 -7.47
CA PHE A 29 -13.33 -13.63 -7.34
C PHE A 29 -14.52 -13.22 -8.21
N PRO A 30 -15.76 -13.64 -7.83
CA PRO A 30 -16.96 -13.34 -8.61
C PRO A 30 -17.27 -11.84 -8.63
N GLN A 31 -17.73 -11.35 -9.77
CA GLN A 31 -18.27 -10.00 -9.93
C GLN A 31 -19.72 -10.08 -10.42
N PRO A 32 -20.71 -10.16 -9.51
CA PRO A 32 -22.11 -10.08 -9.89
C PRO A 32 -22.42 -8.78 -10.62
N GLN A 33 -23.42 -8.81 -11.53
CA GLN A 33 -23.80 -7.64 -12.33
C GLN A 33 -24.19 -6.44 -11.46
N ALA A 34 -24.86 -6.68 -10.34
CA ALA A 34 -25.23 -5.62 -9.39
C ALA A 34 -24.01 -4.92 -8.74
N TYR A 35 -22.84 -5.58 -8.70
CA TYR A 35 -21.60 -5.03 -8.13
C TYR A 35 -20.70 -4.33 -9.18
N LYS A 36 -21.08 -4.43 -10.46
CA LYS A 36 -20.31 -3.85 -11.58
C LYS A 36 -20.09 -2.36 -11.42
N LYS A 37 -21.11 -1.61 -11.00
CA LYS A 37 -21.04 -0.15 -10.79
C LYS A 37 -19.94 0.27 -9.79
N ASN A 38 -19.78 -0.50 -8.72
CA ASN A 38 -18.72 -0.26 -7.73
C ASN A 38 -17.34 -0.48 -8.35
N VAL A 39 -17.17 -1.58 -9.09
CA VAL A 39 -15.88 -1.90 -9.74
C VAL A 39 -15.54 -0.85 -10.80
N ASP A 40 -16.50 -0.48 -11.66
CA ASP A 40 -16.30 0.51 -12.73
C ASP A 40 -15.90 1.89 -12.16
N PHE A 41 -16.52 2.31 -11.03
CA PHE A 41 -16.13 3.54 -10.36
C PHE A 41 -14.66 3.49 -9.92
N TRP A 42 -14.25 2.41 -9.27
CA TRP A 42 -12.87 2.27 -8.80
C TRP A 42 -11.86 2.10 -9.96
N MET A 43 -12.28 1.50 -11.07
CA MET A 43 -11.45 1.50 -12.30
C MET A 43 -11.17 2.93 -12.79
N LYS A 44 -12.16 3.82 -12.73
CA LYS A 44 -11.96 5.24 -13.07
C LYS A 44 -11.05 5.95 -12.07
N VAL A 45 -11.22 5.67 -10.75
CA VAL A 45 -10.34 6.23 -9.70
C VAL A 45 -8.88 5.84 -9.93
N TYR A 46 -8.62 4.62 -10.38
CA TYR A 46 -7.26 4.10 -10.59
C TYR A 46 -6.68 4.39 -11.97
N GLY A 47 -7.51 4.41 -13.01
CA GLY A 47 -7.04 4.48 -14.39
C GLY A 47 -7.37 5.78 -15.14
N GLU A 48 -8.42 6.52 -14.73
CA GLU A 48 -8.87 7.68 -15.49
C GLU A 48 -8.64 9.01 -14.76
N TRP A 49 -8.92 9.07 -13.45
CA TRP A 49 -8.90 10.33 -12.69
C TRP A 49 -7.55 10.55 -12.01
N GLU A 50 -6.86 11.62 -12.46
CA GLU A 50 -5.58 12.06 -11.91
C GLU A 50 -5.69 12.44 -10.43
N ASP A 51 -4.55 12.51 -9.74
CA ASP A 51 -4.44 12.80 -8.31
C ASP A 51 -4.97 14.20 -7.92
N ASP A 52 -5.18 15.09 -8.89
CA ASP A 52 -5.73 16.43 -8.71
C ASP A 52 -7.27 16.51 -8.87
N LYS A 53 -7.94 15.40 -9.18
CA LYS A 53 -9.41 15.35 -9.34
C LYS A 53 -10.09 14.94 -8.04
N MET A 54 -11.14 15.69 -7.68
CA MET A 54 -12.07 15.37 -6.60
C MET A 54 -13.45 15.08 -7.18
N ILE A 55 -13.94 13.88 -6.92
CA ILE A 55 -15.19 13.35 -7.46
C ILE A 55 -16.25 13.42 -6.38
N ILE A 56 -17.27 14.26 -6.56
CA ILE A 56 -18.45 14.32 -5.70
C ILE A 56 -19.45 13.29 -6.22
N HIS A 57 -19.79 12.31 -5.41
CA HIS A 57 -20.61 11.18 -5.85
C HIS A 57 -21.54 10.67 -4.74
N ASP A 58 -22.54 9.87 -5.11
CA ASP A 58 -23.35 9.09 -4.17
C ASP A 58 -22.60 7.81 -3.78
N SER A 59 -22.31 7.64 -2.49
CA SER A 59 -21.54 6.50 -1.98
C SER A 59 -22.30 5.17 -1.97
N ARG A 60 -23.63 5.20 -2.22
CA ARG A 60 -24.48 4.01 -2.34
C ARG A 60 -24.77 3.67 -3.80
N ASN A 61 -24.82 4.65 -4.67
CA ASN A 61 -25.01 4.51 -6.10
C ASN A 61 -23.77 5.02 -6.83
N MET A 62 -22.75 4.18 -6.90
CA MET A 62 -21.39 4.56 -7.35
C MET A 62 -21.31 5.06 -8.80
N ASP A 63 -22.34 4.83 -9.62
CA ASP A 63 -22.48 5.37 -10.97
C ASP A 63 -23.06 6.79 -11.00
N ILE A 64 -23.55 7.31 -9.88
CA ILE A 64 -24.05 8.68 -9.76
C ILE A 64 -22.91 9.60 -9.33
N ILE A 65 -22.43 10.38 -10.29
CA ILE A 65 -21.39 11.39 -10.10
C ILE A 65 -22.06 12.76 -10.28
N PHE A 66 -22.03 13.58 -9.23
CA PHE A 66 -22.59 14.92 -9.27
C PHE A 66 -21.65 15.89 -9.98
N GLU A 67 -20.36 15.85 -9.64
CA GLU A 67 -19.34 16.75 -10.18
C GLU A 67 -17.95 16.18 -10.04
N ILE A 68 -17.06 16.55 -10.99
CA ILE A 68 -15.62 16.28 -10.91
C ILE A 68 -14.91 17.62 -10.92
N LYS A 69 -14.25 17.95 -9.79
CA LYS A 69 -13.54 19.22 -9.62
C LYS A 69 -12.04 19.01 -9.68
N LYS A 70 -11.36 19.80 -10.51
CA LYS A 70 -9.89 19.85 -10.52
C LYS A 70 -9.41 20.74 -9.38
N MET A 71 -8.45 20.24 -8.60
CA MET A 71 -7.84 20.96 -7.50
C MET A 71 -6.45 21.47 -7.89
N PRO A 72 -6.02 22.62 -7.35
CA PRO A 72 -4.63 23.05 -7.51
C PRO A 72 -3.68 22.16 -6.70
N ASP A 73 -2.37 22.33 -6.93
CA ASP A 73 -1.33 21.67 -6.10
C ASP A 73 -1.55 21.97 -4.61
N GLN A 74 -1.41 20.96 -3.75
CA GLN A 74 -1.61 21.07 -2.30
C GLN A 74 -0.71 22.11 -1.61
N ASN A 75 0.41 22.47 -2.25
CA ASN A 75 1.30 23.53 -1.77
C ASN A 75 0.94 24.91 -2.34
N SER A 76 -0.05 25.02 -3.19
CA SER A 76 -0.56 26.29 -3.73
C SER A 76 -1.30 27.07 -2.65
N LEU A 77 -1.20 28.38 -2.69
CA LEU A 77 -2.00 29.29 -1.86
C LEU A 77 -3.50 29.14 -2.14
N LEU A 78 -3.88 28.70 -3.34
CA LEU A 78 -5.27 28.48 -3.73
C LEU A 78 -5.85 27.18 -3.15
N TRP A 79 -5.04 26.27 -2.63
CA TRP A 79 -5.54 24.98 -2.11
C TRP A 79 -6.60 25.14 -1.02
N SER A 80 -6.37 26.03 -0.06
CA SER A 80 -7.31 26.25 1.04
C SER A 80 -8.62 26.86 0.55
N VAL A 81 -8.58 27.77 -0.42
CA VAL A 81 -9.75 28.41 -1.04
C VAL A 81 -10.56 27.36 -1.79
N GLU A 82 -9.92 26.59 -2.67
CA GLU A 82 -10.60 25.58 -3.47
C GLU A 82 -11.15 24.42 -2.62
N ARG A 83 -10.47 24.09 -1.53
CA ARG A 83 -10.98 23.12 -0.56
C ARG A 83 -12.24 23.60 0.15
N THR A 84 -12.33 24.88 0.49
CA THR A 84 -13.54 25.48 1.06
C THR A 84 -14.65 25.48 0.01
N ALA A 85 -14.38 25.94 -1.21
CA ALA A 85 -15.35 25.93 -2.31
C ALA A 85 -15.84 24.51 -2.66
N LEU A 86 -15.00 23.49 -2.52
CA LEU A 86 -15.40 22.09 -2.68
C LEU A 86 -16.39 21.66 -1.57
N LYS A 87 -16.14 22.09 -0.33
CA LYS A 87 -17.05 21.81 0.80
C LYS A 87 -18.39 22.50 0.62
N ASP A 88 -18.37 23.78 0.26
CA ASP A 88 -19.60 24.57 0.00
C ASP A 88 -20.41 23.91 -1.13
N ARG A 89 -19.74 23.45 -2.20
CA ARG A 89 -20.42 22.76 -3.30
C ARG A 89 -21.07 21.44 -2.87
N VAL A 90 -20.45 20.68 -1.97
CA VAL A 90 -21.06 19.47 -1.37
C VAL A 90 -22.32 19.84 -0.57
N GLU A 91 -22.27 20.93 0.20
CA GLU A 91 -23.42 21.43 0.98
C GLU A 91 -24.55 21.90 0.06
N ASP A 92 -24.25 22.58 -1.06
CA ASP A 92 -25.23 22.98 -2.08
C ASP A 92 -25.92 21.77 -2.70
N ILE A 93 -25.17 20.75 -3.12
CA ILE A 93 -25.73 19.51 -3.70
C ILE A 93 -26.61 18.82 -2.66
N GLN A 94 -26.19 18.79 -1.40
CA GLN A 94 -26.97 18.21 -0.30
C GLN A 94 -28.28 18.96 -0.09
N ALA A 95 -28.28 20.29 -0.16
CA ALA A 95 -29.49 21.13 -0.06
C ALA A 95 -30.45 20.85 -1.22
N MET A 96 -29.95 20.85 -2.46
CA MET A 96 -30.75 20.54 -3.65
C MET A 96 -31.38 19.15 -3.60
N LEU A 97 -30.69 18.16 -3.09
CA LEU A 97 -31.25 16.81 -2.91
C LEU A 97 -32.38 16.79 -1.87
N LYS A 98 -32.27 17.57 -0.79
CA LYS A 98 -33.32 17.68 0.22
C LYS A 98 -34.54 18.44 -0.33
N GLU A 99 -34.32 19.46 -1.16
CA GLU A 99 -35.39 20.18 -1.84
C GLU A 99 -36.13 19.29 -2.84
N LEU A 100 -35.41 18.44 -3.61
CA LEU A 100 -35.99 17.42 -4.50
C LEU A 100 -36.75 16.33 -3.75
N ASP A 101 -36.31 15.99 -2.53
CA ASP A 101 -37.04 15.04 -1.67
C ASP A 101 -38.39 15.62 -1.20
N ALA A 102 -38.42 16.92 -0.93
CA ALA A 102 -39.63 17.62 -0.51
C ALA A 102 -40.59 17.95 -1.69
N ASP A 103 -40.05 18.37 -2.84
CA ASP A 103 -40.83 18.73 -4.03
C ASP A 103 -40.03 18.46 -5.32
N GLN A 104 -40.34 17.37 -6.00
CA GLN A 104 -39.64 17.01 -7.25
C GLN A 104 -39.98 17.95 -8.42
N THR A 105 -41.08 18.72 -8.36
CA THR A 105 -41.46 19.67 -9.42
C THR A 105 -40.50 20.86 -9.51
N ILE A 106 -39.66 21.07 -8.52
CA ILE A 106 -38.58 22.08 -8.55
C ILE A 106 -37.60 21.85 -9.70
N ALA A 107 -37.45 20.59 -10.14
CA ALA A 107 -36.62 20.21 -11.29
C ALA A 107 -37.12 20.84 -12.62
N GLU A 108 -38.40 21.23 -12.72
CA GLU A 108 -38.94 21.89 -13.90
C GLU A 108 -38.59 23.38 -13.96
N ARG A 109 -38.24 23.99 -12.80
CA ARG A 109 -37.99 25.41 -12.62
C ARG A 109 -36.51 25.76 -12.45
N SER A 110 -35.67 24.78 -12.14
CA SER A 110 -34.24 24.97 -11.91
C SER A 110 -33.39 23.97 -12.70
N SER A 111 -32.52 24.49 -13.54
CA SER A 111 -31.62 23.66 -14.37
C SER A 111 -30.64 22.82 -13.54
N GLU A 112 -30.22 23.29 -12.37
CA GLU A 112 -29.32 22.53 -11.48
C GLU A 112 -30.05 21.38 -10.79
N HIS A 113 -31.29 21.63 -10.26
CA HIS A 113 -32.13 20.58 -9.71
C HIS A 113 -32.48 19.54 -10.77
N LYS A 114 -32.76 19.98 -12.02
CA LYS A 114 -33.02 19.07 -13.14
C LYS A 114 -31.85 18.16 -13.41
N LYS A 115 -30.62 18.66 -13.43
CA LYS A 115 -29.40 17.83 -13.60
C LYS A 115 -29.31 16.75 -12.53
N ILE A 116 -29.51 17.11 -11.26
CA ILE A 116 -29.48 16.15 -10.15
C ILE A 116 -30.64 15.17 -10.26
N HIS A 117 -31.86 15.64 -10.51
CA HIS A 117 -33.03 14.78 -10.69
C HIS A 117 -32.84 13.73 -11.79
N ASP A 118 -32.27 14.13 -12.94
CA ASP A 118 -32.06 13.25 -14.09
C ASP A 118 -31.04 12.12 -13.80
N LEU A 119 -30.08 12.35 -12.90
CA LEU A 119 -29.16 11.30 -12.44
C LEU A 119 -29.90 10.13 -11.77
N TYR A 120 -31.05 10.40 -11.12
CA TYR A 120 -31.84 9.42 -10.38
C TYR A 120 -33.05 8.89 -11.14
N LYS A 121 -33.20 9.18 -12.44
CA LYS A 121 -34.38 8.79 -13.25
C LYS A 121 -34.67 7.28 -13.26
N ASN A 122 -33.64 6.46 -13.17
CA ASN A 122 -33.73 5.00 -13.18
C ASN A 122 -33.80 4.39 -11.77
N ILE A 123 -33.83 5.19 -10.72
CA ILE A 123 -33.93 4.74 -9.34
C ILE A 123 -35.39 4.96 -8.87
N HIS A 124 -36.08 3.84 -8.61
CA HIS A 124 -37.51 3.86 -8.27
C HIS A 124 -37.79 3.91 -6.75
N ASP A 125 -36.74 4.07 -5.93
CA ASP A 125 -36.90 4.24 -4.47
C ASP A 125 -37.52 5.62 -4.20
N PRO A 126 -38.68 5.71 -3.51
CA PRO A 126 -39.31 6.98 -3.17
C PRO A 126 -38.45 7.88 -2.27
N GLU A 127 -37.57 7.29 -1.47
CA GLU A 127 -36.62 8.01 -0.58
C GLU A 127 -35.25 8.27 -1.22
N LYS A 128 -35.12 8.11 -2.55
CA LYS A 128 -33.83 8.18 -3.25
C LYS A 128 -33.07 9.48 -3.00
N PHE A 129 -33.73 10.61 -2.99
CA PHE A 129 -33.08 11.92 -2.79
C PHE A 129 -32.67 12.14 -1.34
N ARG A 130 -33.49 11.76 -0.38
CA ARG A 130 -33.15 11.79 1.05
C ARG A 130 -31.93 10.91 1.34
N LYS A 131 -31.96 9.67 0.87
CA LYS A 131 -30.84 8.73 1.02
C LYS A 131 -29.58 9.25 0.34
N ALA A 132 -29.69 9.87 -0.84
CA ALA A 132 -28.57 10.47 -1.53
C ALA A 132 -27.95 11.61 -0.73
N ALA A 133 -28.77 12.53 -0.18
CA ALA A 133 -28.31 13.63 0.64
C ALA A 133 -27.50 13.20 1.86
N GLU A 134 -27.81 12.02 2.43
CA GLU A 134 -27.08 11.40 3.54
C GLU A 134 -25.79 10.69 3.11
N ASN A 135 -25.64 10.40 1.83
CA ASN A 135 -24.58 9.53 1.30
C ASN A 135 -23.65 10.22 0.30
N ILE A 136 -23.67 11.55 0.21
CA ILE A 136 -22.69 12.30 -0.59
C ILE A 136 -21.29 12.07 -0.04
N ARG A 137 -20.35 11.82 -0.95
CA ARG A 137 -18.94 11.63 -0.64
C ARG A 137 -18.06 12.31 -1.67
N VAL A 138 -16.88 12.72 -1.24
CA VAL A 138 -15.81 13.17 -2.13
C VAL A 138 -14.74 12.11 -2.18
N GLN A 139 -14.46 11.59 -3.37
CA GLN A 139 -13.36 10.66 -3.64
C GLN A 139 -12.28 11.37 -4.45
N GLN A 140 -11.03 11.24 -4.05
CA GLN A 140 -9.88 11.70 -4.84
C GLN A 140 -9.52 10.66 -5.90
N GLY A 141 -9.23 11.10 -7.13
CA GLY A 141 -8.56 10.27 -8.14
C GLY A 141 -7.15 9.91 -7.67
N ILE A 142 -6.63 8.77 -8.12
CA ILE A 142 -5.27 8.33 -7.76
C ILE A 142 -4.52 7.72 -8.95
N LYS A 143 -4.88 8.10 -10.18
CA LYS A 143 -4.26 7.57 -11.40
C LYS A 143 -2.73 7.63 -11.35
N ASP A 144 -2.18 8.80 -11.02
CA ASP A 144 -0.72 9.02 -11.02
C ASP A 144 -0.02 8.15 -9.96
N ARG A 145 -0.64 8.00 -8.79
CA ARG A 145 -0.13 7.12 -7.72
C ARG A 145 -0.26 5.64 -8.08
N PHE A 146 -1.33 5.27 -8.80
CA PHE A 146 -1.54 3.89 -9.22
C PHE A 146 -0.52 3.48 -10.28
N GLU A 147 -0.22 4.34 -11.27
CA GLU A 147 0.84 4.14 -12.26
C GLU A 147 2.20 3.94 -11.59
N GLN A 148 2.56 4.81 -10.63
CA GLN A 148 3.77 4.63 -9.82
C GLN A 148 3.74 3.31 -9.03
N GLY A 149 2.55 2.87 -8.60
CA GLY A 149 2.34 1.58 -7.95
C GLY A 149 2.65 0.41 -8.87
N LEU A 150 2.20 0.47 -10.12
CA LEU A 150 2.51 -0.52 -11.15
C LEU A 150 4.02 -0.60 -11.42
N SER A 151 4.70 0.55 -11.51
CA SER A 151 6.15 0.61 -11.66
C SER A 151 6.87 -0.10 -10.48
N ARG A 152 6.53 0.26 -9.23
CA ARG A 152 7.13 -0.34 -8.02
C ARG A 152 6.79 -1.81 -7.82
N MET A 153 5.63 -2.25 -8.29
CA MET A 153 5.19 -3.65 -8.19
C MET A 153 6.23 -4.62 -8.78
N HIS A 154 6.87 -4.25 -9.87
CA HIS A 154 7.88 -5.07 -10.54
C HIS A 154 9.11 -5.39 -9.67
N LEU A 155 9.41 -4.58 -8.66
CA LEU A 155 10.49 -4.87 -7.72
C LEU A 155 10.32 -6.22 -7.02
N TYR A 156 9.07 -6.65 -6.77
CA TYR A 156 8.77 -7.73 -5.82
C TYR A 156 7.80 -8.79 -6.37
N LEU A 157 7.10 -8.54 -7.49
CA LEU A 157 5.91 -9.29 -7.90
C LEU A 157 6.11 -10.79 -8.00
N ASP A 158 7.18 -11.24 -8.66
CA ASP A 158 7.43 -12.67 -8.88
C ASP A 158 7.63 -13.41 -7.57
N GLN A 159 8.37 -12.80 -6.64
CA GLN A 159 8.60 -13.40 -5.33
C GLN A 159 7.34 -13.34 -4.45
N ILE A 160 6.55 -12.27 -4.53
CA ILE A 160 5.25 -12.18 -3.85
C ILE A 160 4.33 -13.30 -4.33
N LYS A 161 4.20 -13.49 -5.65
CA LYS A 161 3.42 -14.59 -6.22
C LYS A 161 3.90 -15.95 -5.75
N LYS A 162 5.23 -16.16 -5.72
CA LYS A 162 5.82 -17.40 -5.19
C LYS A 162 5.41 -17.62 -3.73
N VAL A 163 5.52 -16.61 -2.87
CA VAL A 163 5.13 -16.72 -1.45
C VAL A 163 3.65 -17.05 -1.30
N LEU A 164 2.77 -16.44 -2.10
CA LEU A 164 1.33 -16.72 -2.09
C LEU A 164 1.04 -18.18 -2.49
N ARG A 165 1.66 -18.68 -3.57
CA ARG A 165 1.56 -20.09 -3.99
C ARG A 165 2.02 -21.05 -2.89
N ASP A 166 3.18 -20.79 -2.29
CA ASP A 166 3.77 -21.62 -1.23
C ASP A 166 2.83 -21.70 0.01
N GLU A 167 2.10 -20.63 0.31
CA GLU A 167 1.10 -20.59 1.40
C GLU A 167 -0.29 -21.09 0.96
N GLY A 168 -0.49 -21.44 -0.31
CA GLY A 168 -1.78 -21.91 -0.86
C GLY A 168 -2.86 -20.84 -0.99
N VAL A 169 -2.45 -19.62 -1.30
CA VAL A 169 -3.30 -18.45 -1.50
C VAL A 169 -3.29 -18.06 -2.98
N PRO A 170 -4.42 -17.64 -3.59
CA PRO A 170 -4.47 -17.23 -5.00
C PRO A 170 -3.47 -16.14 -5.33
N GLU A 171 -2.80 -16.28 -6.49
CA GLU A 171 -1.79 -15.31 -6.93
C GLU A 171 -2.36 -13.94 -7.26
N GLU A 172 -3.62 -13.86 -7.62
CA GLU A 172 -4.33 -12.59 -7.87
C GLU A 172 -4.25 -11.65 -6.66
N ILE A 173 -4.12 -12.20 -5.45
CA ILE A 173 -3.97 -11.42 -4.21
C ILE A 173 -2.63 -10.66 -4.18
N ALA A 174 -1.66 -10.99 -5.05
CA ALA A 174 -0.44 -10.21 -5.23
C ALA A 174 -0.70 -8.74 -5.64
N TYR A 175 -1.87 -8.44 -6.14
CA TYR A 175 -2.25 -7.08 -6.57
C TYR A 175 -2.94 -6.25 -5.46
N LEU A 176 -3.25 -6.85 -4.32
CA LEU A 176 -3.84 -6.12 -3.18
C LEU A 176 -2.97 -4.95 -2.67
N PRO A 177 -1.63 -5.02 -2.67
CA PRO A 177 -0.80 -3.88 -2.32
C PRO A 177 -0.95 -2.64 -3.22
N LEU A 178 -1.52 -2.76 -4.45
CA LEU A 178 -1.90 -1.60 -5.25
C LEU A 178 -2.97 -0.76 -4.55
N VAL A 179 -3.95 -1.44 -3.92
CA VAL A 179 -5.03 -0.81 -3.14
C VAL A 179 -4.49 -0.24 -1.82
N GLU A 180 -3.68 -1.00 -1.10
CA GLU A 180 -3.25 -0.67 0.26
C GLU A 180 -2.24 0.47 0.32
N SER A 181 -1.28 0.51 -0.62
CA SER A 181 -0.15 1.44 -0.56
C SER A 181 0.38 1.89 -1.92
N SER A 182 -0.24 1.49 -3.04
CA SER A 182 0.35 1.58 -4.37
C SER A 182 1.78 1.02 -4.39
N PHE A 183 2.01 -0.12 -3.75
CA PHE A 183 3.33 -0.77 -3.56
C PHE A 183 4.40 0.13 -2.92
N ASN A 184 4.03 1.17 -2.21
CA ASN A 184 4.99 2.02 -1.51
C ASN A 184 5.39 1.37 -0.19
N ASN A 185 6.58 0.77 -0.17
CA ASN A 185 7.11 0.08 1.00
C ASN A 185 7.40 0.99 2.20
N GLN A 186 7.53 2.30 1.97
CA GLN A 186 7.71 3.31 3.02
C GLN A 186 6.38 3.92 3.49
N SER A 187 5.24 3.42 3.00
CA SER A 187 3.93 3.94 3.34
C SER A 187 3.64 3.75 4.82
N LEU A 188 3.27 4.84 5.48
CA LEU A 188 2.84 4.87 6.89
C LEU A 188 1.54 5.67 6.99
N SER A 189 0.46 5.02 7.37
CA SER A 189 -0.85 5.67 7.53
C SER A 189 -0.92 6.53 8.80
N LYS A 190 -1.91 7.41 8.87
CA LYS A 190 -2.22 8.19 10.09
C LYS A 190 -2.51 7.27 11.30
N THR A 191 -3.06 6.09 11.05
CA THR A 191 -3.35 5.07 12.07
C THR A 191 -2.19 4.11 12.31
N ARG A 192 -1.00 4.40 11.71
CA ARG A 192 0.23 3.63 11.85
C ARG A 192 0.24 2.25 11.16
N ALA A 193 -0.64 2.02 10.19
CA ALA A 193 -0.47 0.90 9.27
C ALA A 193 0.79 1.15 8.41
N ALA A 194 1.58 0.11 8.11
CA ALA A 194 2.88 0.28 7.46
C ALA A 194 3.21 -0.79 6.42
N GLY A 195 4.06 -0.39 5.45
CA GLY A 195 4.58 -1.25 4.38
C GLY A 195 3.59 -1.45 3.25
N ILE A 196 3.96 -2.28 2.26
CA ILE A 196 3.12 -2.52 1.07
C ILE A 196 1.76 -3.14 1.42
N TRP A 197 1.68 -3.92 2.50
CA TRP A 197 0.49 -4.61 2.99
C TRP A 197 -0.30 -3.85 4.06
N GLN A 198 0.13 -2.67 4.47
CA GLN A 198 -0.53 -1.80 5.46
C GLN A 198 -0.97 -2.52 6.75
N PHE A 199 -0.11 -3.38 7.29
CA PHE A 199 -0.39 -4.03 8.56
C PHE A 199 -0.45 -3.03 9.71
N MET A 200 -1.52 -3.10 10.50
CA MET A 200 -1.61 -2.42 11.79
C MET A 200 -0.66 -3.05 12.81
N PRO A 201 0.00 -2.26 13.70
CA PRO A 201 0.98 -2.79 14.65
C PRO A 201 0.44 -3.93 15.53
N GLY A 202 -0.83 -3.85 15.96
CA GLY A 202 -1.47 -4.88 16.77
C GLY A 202 -1.57 -6.22 16.04
N THR A 203 -2.11 -6.20 14.83
CA THR A 203 -2.24 -7.39 13.98
C THR A 203 -0.87 -7.95 13.59
N ALA A 204 0.07 -7.08 13.21
CA ALA A 204 1.41 -7.47 12.76
C ALA A 204 2.16 -8.32 13.79
N ARG A 205 2.11 -7.95 15.07
CA ARG A 205 2.81 -8.68 16.14
C ARG A 205 2.39 -10.15 16.31
N SER A 206 1.20 -10.51 15.80
CA SER A 206 0.74 -11.91 15.77
C SER A 206 1.35 -12.72 14.63
N TYR A 207 1.97 -12.07 13.65
CA TYR A 207 2.45 -12.72 12.43
C TYR A 207 3.94 -12.45 12.14
N MET A 208 4.52 -11.37 12.66
CA MET A 208 5.86 -10.91 12.33
C MET A 208 6.45 -10.03 13.47
N LYS A 209 7.77 -9.79 13.40
CA LYS A 209 8.47 -8.95 14.39
C LYS A 209 8.23 -7.46 14.12
N VAL A 210 7.82 -6.75 15.18
CA VAL A 210 7.65 -5.29 15.17
C VAL A 210 8.21 -4.73 16.48
N ASN A 211 9.43 -4.22 16.44
CA ASN A 211 10.13 -3.64 17.59
C ASN A 211 11.03 -2.47 17.17
N SER A 212 11.88 -1.96 18.07
CA SER A 212 12.78 -0.83 17.85
C SER A 212 13.94 -1.09 16.87
N ASP A 213 14.24 -2.36 16.59
CA ASP A 213 15.36 -2.75 15.74
C ASP A 213 14.90 -3.23 14.38
N VAL A 214 13.75 -3.92 14.35
CA VAL A 214 13.18 -4.55 13.16
C VAL A 214 11.68 -4.30 13.12
N ASP A 215 11.21 -3.76 12.00
CA ASP A 215 9.79 -3.69 11.67
C ASP A 215 9.53 -4.46 10.37
N GLU A 216 9.17 -5.74 10.51
CA GLU A 216 8.98 -6.65 9.37
C GLU A 216 7.74 -6.33 8.54
N ARG A 217 6.91 -5.35 8.93
CA ARG A 217 5.85 -4.81 8.07
C ARG A 217 6.41 -4.14 6.82
N LEU A 218 7.64 -3.61 6.93
CA LEU A 218 8.38 -2.99 5.84
C LEU A 218 9.13 -4.01 4.98
N ASP A 219 9.20 -5.28 5.38
CA ASP A 219 9.78 -6.35 4.56
C ASP A 219 8.74 -6.91 3.59
N PRO A 220 8.90 -6.71 2.26
CA PRO A 220 7.89 -7.13 1.29
C PRO A 220 7.56 -8.63 1.33
N TYR A 221 8.54 -9.47 1.64
CA TYR A 221 8.40 -10.93 1.59
C TYR A 221 7.84 -11.49 2.91
N VAL A 222 8.32 -11.00 4.05
CA VAL A 222 7.80 -11.40 5.37
C VAL A 222 6.36 -10.91 5.55
N SER A 223 6.08 -9.66 5.17
CA SER A 223 4.73 -9.11 5.24
C SER A 223 3.78 -9.81 4.25
N THR A 224 4.24 -10.24 3.06
CA THR A 224 3.44 -11.05 2.14
C THR A 224 3.08 -12.41 2.75
N ARG A 225 4.06 -13.12 3.35
CA ARG A 225 3.75 -14.39 4.03
C ARG A 225 2.75 -14.22 5.16
N SER A 226 2.87 -13.13 5.88
CA SER A 226 1.95 -12.78 6.96
C SER A 226 0.54 -12.45 6.45
N ALA A 227 0.43 -11.71 5.34
CA ALA A 227 -0.83 -11.42 4.66
C ALA A 227 -1.49 -12.69 4.11
N ALA A 228 -0.69 -13.56 3.49
CA ALA A 228 -1.16 -14.86 3.00
C ALA A 228 -1.77 -15.71 4.13
N ARG A 229 -1.09 -15.82 5.28
CA ARG A 229 -1.58 -16.55 6.46
C ARG A 229 -2.83 -15.93 7.06
N TYR A 230 -2.88 -14.59 7.14
CA TYR A 230 -4.07 -13.89 7.60
C TYR A 230 -5.26 -14.17 6.68
N LEU A 231 -5.09 -14.05 5.36
CA LEU A 231 -6.15 -14.28 4.38
C LEU A 231 -6.56 -15.74 4.28
N LYS A 232 -5.62 -16.67 4.37
CA LYS A 232 -5.92 -18.12 4.45
C LYS A 232 -6.78 -18.45 5.68
N ARG A 233 -6.45 -17.88 6.84
CA ARG A 233 -7.27 -18.02 8.06
C ARG A 233 -8.67 -17.42 7.84
N SER A 234 -8.77 -16.26 7.18
CA SER A 234 -10.05 -15.66 6.84
C SER A 234 -10.87 -16.56 5.91
N TYR A 235 -10.22 -17.16 4.91
CA TYR A 235 -10.90 -18.11 4.01
C TYR A 235 -11.41 -19.35 4.75
N GLN A 236 -10.65 -19.87 5.70
CA GLN A 236 -11.10 -20.98 6.57
C GLN A 236 -12.33 -20.58 7.42
N MET A 237 -12.46 -19.31 7.77
CA MET A 237 -13.59 -18.80 8.56
C MET A 237 -14.85 -18.52 7.73
N PHE A 238 -14.69 -18.03 6.50
CA PHE A 238 -15.80 -17.51 5.70
C PHE A 238 -16.12 -18.35 4.45
N GLY A 239 -15.24 -19.24 4.03
CA GLY A 239 -15.43 -20.15 2.90
C GLY A 239 -15.35 -19.51 1.51
N ASN A 240 -15.09 -18.20 1.41
CA ASN A 240 -14.99 -17.49 0.14
C ASN A 240 -13.98 -16.32 0.18
N TRP A 241 -13.40 -15.98 -0.98
CA TRP A 241 -12.39 -14.93 -1.09
C TRP A 241 -12.94 -13.50 -0.97
N PRO A 242 -14.13 -13.17 -1.49
CA PRO A 242 -14.69 -11.83 -1.30
C PRO A 242 -14.75 -11.39 0.16
N VAL A 243 -15.38 -12.19 1.03
CA VAL A 243 -15.49 -11.89 2.46
C VAL A 243 -14.13 -11.97 3.16
N SER A 244 -13.24 -12.86 2.71
CA SER A 244 -11.87 -12.96 3.21
C SER A 244 -11.06 -11.68 2.94
N LEU A 245 -11.17 -11.12 1.75
CA LEU A 245 -10.58 -9.82 1.40
C LEU A 245 -11.22 -8.67 2.18
N MET A 246 -12.55 -8.62 2.28
CA MET A 246 -13.23 -7.62 3.10
C MET A 246 -12.78 -7.68 4.57
N SER A 247 -12.47 -8.88 5.10
CA SER A 247 -11.95 -9.04 6.46
C SER A 247 -10.54 -8.47 6.64
N TYR A 248 -9.78 -8.30 5.58
CA TYR A 248 -8.46 -7.67 5.64
C TYR A 248 -8.57 -6.18 6.04
N ASN A 249 -9.56 -5.49 5.48
CA ASN A 249 -9.87 -4.10 5.80
C ASN A 249 -10.67 -3.97 7.11
N HIS A 250 -11.79 -4.70 7.22
CA HIS A 250 -12.75 -4.56 8.33
C HIS A 250 -12.36 -5.34 9.60
N GLY A 251 -11.39 -6.24 9.47
CA GLY A 251 -11.00 -7.18 10.52
C GLY A 251 -11.87 -8.44 10.55
N GLN A 252 -11.23 -9.58 10.89
CA GLN A 252 -11.91 -10.89 10.95
C GLN A 252 -13.11 -10.90 11.91
N GLN A 253 -12.99 -10.26 13.07
CA GLN A 253 -14.08 -10.19 14.04
C GLN A 253 -15.25 -9.34 13.55
N GLY A 254 -14.96 -8.21 12.88
CA GLY A 254 -15.99 -7.36 12.27
C GLY A 254 -16.79 -8.11 11.21
N MET A 255 -16.12 -8.83 10.32
CA MET A 255 -16.80 -9.65 9.31
C MET A 255 -17.55 -10.84 9.89
N ARG A 256 -17.06 -11.45 10.97
CA ARG A 256 -17.80 -12.48 11.70
C ARG A 256 -19.10 -11.93 12.30
N ASN A 257 -19.04 -10.75 12.89
CA ASN A 257 -20.23 -10.08 13.43
C ASN A 257 -21.24 -9.79 12.31
N ALA A 258 -20.78 -9.33 11.13
CA ALA A 258 -21.64 -9.10 9.97
C ALA A 258 -22.30 -10.41 9.47
N SER A 259 -21.52 -11.47 9.34
CA SER A 259 -22.00 -12.77 8.90
C SER A 259 -23.02 -13.37 9.89
N ASN A 260 -22.76 -13.28 11.19
CA ASN A 260 -23.67 -13.77 12.23
C ASN A 260 -24.99 -12.96 12.24
N ALA A 261 -24.91 -11.64 12.15
CA ALA A 261 -26.09 -10.77 12.15
C ALA A 261 -27.04 -11.03 10.97
N LEU A 262 -26.48 -11.43 9.82
CA LEU A 262 -27.23 -11.70 8.60
C LEU A 262 -27.47 -13.20 8.34
N GLY A 263 -26.85 -14.10 9.11
CA GLY A 263 -26.92 -15.54 8.92
C GLY A 263 -26.27 -16.04 7.62
N THR A 264 -25.35 -15.28 7.04
CA THR A 264 -24.75 -15.62 5.74
C THR A 264 -23.32 -15.07 5.58
N THR A 265 -22.51 -15.73 4.74
CA THR A 265 -21.22 -15.24 4.23
C THR A 265 -21.33 -14.79 2.77
N ASP A 266 -22.53 -14.59 2.23
CA ASP A 266 -22.69 -13.97 0.91
C ASP A 266 -22.27 -12.50 0.95
N PHE A 267 -21.23 -12.16 0.17
CA PHE A 267 -20.66 -10.82 0.22
C PHE A 267 -21.63 -9.74 -0.29
N MET A 268 -22.48 -10.07 -1.28
CA MET A 268 -23.45 -9.10 -1.78
C MET A 268 -24.50 -8.77 -0.72
N THR A 269 -25.00 -9.77 -0.01
CA THR A 269 -25.91 -9.55 1.13
C THR A 269 -25.25 -8.70 2.21
N ILE A 270 -23.98 -8.99 2.54
CA ILE A 270 -23.24 -8.22 3.56
C ILE A 270 -23.07 -6.75 3.11
N VAL A 271 -22.59 -6.52 1.88
CA VAL A 271 -22.34 -5.16 1.36
C VAL A 271 -23.62 -4.35 1.29
N THR A 272 -24.76 -4.97 0.93
CA THR A 272 -26.03 -4.25 0.72
C THR A 272 -26.84 -4.06 2.00
N ARG A 273 -26.81 -5.01 2.95
CA ARG A 273 -27.74 -5.05 4.09
C ARG A 273 -27.11 -4.83 5.46
N TYR A 274 -25.77 -5.05 5.60
CA TYR A 274 -25.17 -4.91 6.92
C TYR A 274 -24.93 -3.44 7.29
N GLU A 275 -25.52 -3.00 8.41
CA GLU A 275 -25.40 -1.62 8.95
C GLU A 275 -24.66 -1.63 10.28
N GLY A 276 -23.44 -2.15 10.29
CA GLY A 276 -22.57 -2.12 11.48
C GLY A 276 -21.90 -0.75 11.66
N ARG A 277 -21.77 -0.30 12.91
CA ARG A 277 -21.22 1.03 13.28
C ARG A 277 -19.91 1.38 12.56
N TYR A 278 -19.04 0.41 12.31
CA TYR A 278 -17.74 0.60 11.68
C TYR A 278 -17.66 0.01 10.26
N PHE A 279 -18.77 -0.54 9.76
CA PHE A 279 -18.86 -1.08 8.41
C PHE A 279 -19.30 0.01 7.45
N GLY A 280 -18.40 0.96 7.18
CA GLY A 280 -18.65 2.11 6.33
C GLY A 280 -18.24 1.91 4.88
N PHE A 281 -18.07 3.02 4.18
CA PHE A 281 -17.75 3.08 2.75
C PHE A 281 -16.52 2.24 2.37
N ALA A 282 -15.40 2.39 3.09
CA ALA A 282 -14.17 1.63 2.80
C ALA A 282 -14.39 0.11 2.86
N SER A 283 -15.05 -0.38 3.92
CA SER A 283 -15.30 -1.83 4.05
C SER A 283 -16.26 -2.37 2.99
N ARG A 284 -17.28 -1.59 2.58
CA ARG A 284 -18.23 -1.95 1.51
C ARG A 284 -17.57 -2.02 0.14
N ASN A 285 -16.57 -1.20 -0.12
CA ASN A 285 -15.93 -1.07 -1.42
C ASN A 285 -14.61 -1.84 -1.55
N PHE A 286 -14.02 -2.32 -0.46
CA PHE A 286 -12.69 -2.92 -0.47
C PHE A 286 -12.53 -4.07 -1.47
N TYR A 287 -13.56 -4.89 -1.64
CA TYR A 287 -13.54 -5.94 -2.65
C TYR A 287 -13.69 -5.39 -4.07
N ALA A 288 -14.48 -4.32 -4.28
CA ALA A 288 -14.54 -3.63 -5.57
C ALA A 288 -13.21 -2.96 -5.93
N GLU A 289 -12.54 -2.34 -4.95
CA GLU A 289 -11.21 -1.77 -5.10
C GLU A 289 -10.20 -2.82 -5.58
N PHE A 290 -10.20 -4.00 -4.96
CA PHE A 290 -9.34 -5.11 -5.37
C PHE A 290 -9.64 -5.57 -6.80
N LEU A 291 -10.90 -5.79 -7.16
CA LEU A 291 -11.29 -6.20 -8.52
C LEU A 291 -10.89 -5.15 -9.56
N ALA A 292 -11.12 -3.87 -9.25
CA ALA A 292 -10.74 -2.75 -10.11
C ALA A 292 -9.22 -2.68 -10.30
N ALA A 293 -8.45 -2.81 -9.22
CA ALA A 293 -6.98 -2.81 -9.28
C ALA A 293 -6.44 -3.94 -10.17
N CYS A 294 -7.01 -5.15 -10.05
CA CYS A 294 -6.67 -6.28 -10.92
C CYS A 294 -6.96 -5.97 -12.41
N LYS A 295 -8.13 -5.39 -12.71
CA LYS A 295 -8.54 -5.09 -14.08
C LYS A 295 -7.71 -3.98 -14.71
N VAL A 296 -7.52 -2.87 -13.99
CA VAL A 296 -6.70 -1.75 -14.46
C VAL A 296 -5.25 -2.19 -14.66
N MET A 297 -4.70 -3.02 -13.77
CA MET A 297 -3.38 -3.61 -13.95
C MET A 297 -3.30 -4.48 -15.20
N LYS A 298 -4.31 -5.32 -15.47
CA LYS A 298 -4.36 -6.16 -16.69
C LYS A 298 -4.44 -5.33 -17.98
N GLN A 299 -5.06 -4.16 -17.91
CA GLN A 299 -5.24 -3.20 -19.01
C GLN A 299 -4.30 -1.99 -18.88
N ALA A 300 -3.13 -2.16 -18.22
CA ALA A 300 -2.25 -1.05 -17.88
C ALA A 300 -1.83 -0.23 -19.11
N ASP A 301 -1.54 -0.87 -20.22
CA ASP A 301 -1.14 -0.21 -21.47
C ASP A 301 -2.25 0.69 -22.03
N GLU A 302 -3.53 0.33 -21.84
CA GLU A 302 -4.68 1.14 -22.28
C GLU A 302 -4.84 2.41 -21.42
N TYR A 303 -4.59 2.31 -20.11
CA TYR A 303 -4.79 3.43 -19.17
C TYR A 303 -3.59 4.38 -19.07
N PHE A 304 -2.37 3.85 -19.20
CA PHE A 304 -1.14 4.57 -18.86
C PHE A 304 -0.15 4.65 -20.03
N GLY A 305 -0.37 3.86 -21.11
CA GLY A 305 0.59 3.76 -22.20
C GLY A 305 1.89 3.07 -21.77
N ASP A 306 3.02 3.64 -22.11
CA ASP A 306 4.34 3.05 -21.84
C ASP A 306 4.81 3.34 -20.41
N ILE A 307 4.61 2.40 -19.51
CA ILE A 307 5.01 2.50 -18.10
C ILE A 307 6.50 2.14 -17.96
N ARG A 308 7.25 3.03 -17.35
CA ARG A 308 8.62 2.74 -16.96
C ARG A 308 8.66 1.89 -15.68
N TYR A 309 8.77 0.58 -15.84
CA TYR A 309 8.84 -0.36 -14.71
C TYR A 309 10.20 -0.34 -14.00
N GLU A 310 10.18 -0.43 -12.67
CA GLU A 310 11.38 -0.60 -11.88
C GLU A 310 11.95 -2.02 -12.04
N LYS A 311 13.28 -2.15 -11.96
CA LYS A 311 13.97 -3.45 -12.13
C LYS A 311 13.79 -4.31 -10.89
N ALA A 312 13.50 -5.59 -11.06
CA ALA A 312 13.35 -6.54 -9.97
C ALA A 312 14.57 -6.55 -9.03
N LEU A 313 14.31 -6.53 -7.72
CA LEU A 313 15.33 -6.59 -6.68
C LEU A 313 15.75 -8.05 -6.44
N LEU A 314 16.63 -8.56 -7.32
CA LEU A 314 17.21 -9.88 -7.16
C LEU A 314 18.21 -9.88 -6.00
N HIS A 315 18.08 -10.85 -5.09
CA HIS A 315 18.90 -10.91 -3.89
C HIS A 315 19.28 -12.34 -3.51
N ASP A 316 20.42 -12.44 -2.83
CA ASP A 316 20.79 -13.59 -2.02
C ASP A 316 20.41 -13.33 -0.56
N SER A 317 20.19 -14.36 0.25
CA SER A 317 19.91 -14.19 1.66
C SER A 317 20.79 -15.04 2.56
N ILE A 318 21.07 -14.52 3.75
CA ILE A 318 21.84 -15.21 4.80
C ILE A 318 21.14 -15.04 6.15
N LYS A 319 20.87 -16.14 6.83
CA LYS A 319 20.37 -16.13 8.19
C LYS A 319 21.51 -15.91 9.17
N LEU A 320 21.51 -14.81 9.90
CA LEU A 320 22.56 -14.46 10.83
C LEU A 320 22.57 -15.38 12.06
N ALA A 321 23.70 -16.02 12.33
CA ALA A 321 23.90 -16.85 13.52
C ALA A 321 24.38 -16.04 14.74
N LYS A 322 24.91 -14.83 14.54
CA LYS A 322 25.37 -13.88 15.57
C LYS A 322 24.92 -12.47 15.24
N PRO A 323 24.84 -11.57 16.25
CA PRO A 323 24.54 -10.15 15.99
C PRO A 323 25.66 -9.55 15.11
N LEU A 324 25.30 -8.66 14.16
CA LEU A 324 26.24 -8.07 13.23
C LEU A 324 25.97 -6.57 13.05
N TYR A 325 26.99 -5.74 13.23
CA TYR A 325 26.86 -4.29 12.96
C TYR A 325 26.93 -4.02 11.45
N VAL A 326 26.09 -3.12 10.97
CA VAL A 326 26.12 -2.65 9.58
C VAL A 326 27.48 -2.04 9.21
N SER A 327 28.13 -1.33 10.14
CA SER A 327 29.49 -0.82 9.93
C SER A 327 30.50 -1.92 9.66
N SER A 328 30.38 -3.07 10.36
CA SER A 328 31.26 -4.21 10.13
C SER A 328 31.06 -4.82 8.74
N LEU A 329 29.79 -4.88 8.26
CA LEU A 329 29.49 -5.31 6.89
C LEU A 329 30.16 -4.37 5.86
N ILE A 330 29.96 -3.06 6.01
CA ILE A 330 30.53 -2.06 5.10
C ILE A 330 32.05 -2.09 5.07
N ASN A 331 32.70 -2.19 6.24
CA ASN A 331 34.16 -2.17 6.35
C ASN A 331 34.85 -3.44 5.79
N ASN A 332 34.11 -4.56 5.72
CA ASN A 332 34.65 -5.86 5.29
C ASN A 332 34.02 -6.39 3.98
N SER A 333 33.31 -5.53 3.26
CA SER A 333 32.72 -5.85 1.96
C SER A 333 32.65 -4.60 1.09
N SER A 334 32.27 -4.76 -0.17
CA SER A 334 32.00 -3.64 -1.08
C SER A 334 30.57 -3.10 -0.97
N LEU A 335 29.81 -3.49 0.07
CA LEU A 335 28.43 -3.06 0.26
C LEU A 335 28.34 -1.63 0.79
N THR A 336 27.43 -0.87 0.24
CA THR A 336 27.07 0.44 0.75
C THR A 336 25.94 0.33 1.79
N ARG A 337 25.84 1.34 2.67
CA ARG A 337 24.72 1.43 3.63
C ARG A 337 23.37 1.49 2.92
N GLU A 338 23.32 2.16 1.77
CA GLU A 338 22.11 2.31 0.97
C GLU A 338 21.68 0.97 0.36
N GLU A 339 22.59 0.16 -0.16
CA GLU A 339 22.29 -1.20 -0.60
C GLU A 339 21.74 -2.04 0.57
N ILE A 340 22.42 -2.03 1.73
CA ILE A 340 21.92 -2.76 2.90
C ILE A 340 20.50 -2.34 3.27
N ARG A 341 20.20 -1.05 3.25
CA ARG A 341 18.88 -0.51 3.55
C ARG A 341 17.83 -0.89 2.51
N THR A 342 18.18 -0.79 1.22
CA THR A 342 17.29 -1.13 0.10
C THR A 342 16.85 -2.57 0.15
N TYR A 343 17.79 -3.48 0.41
CA TYR A 343 17.51 -4.92 0.47
C TYR A 343 16.94 -5.38 1.84
N ASN A 344 17.08 -4.55 2.90
CA ASN A 344 16.61 -4.86 4.25
C ASN A 344 15.79 -3.72 4.85
N PRO A 345 14.66 -3.35 4.23
CA PRO A 345 13.87 -2.20 4.64
C PRO A 345 13.23 -2.35 6.03
N ALA A 346 13.17 -3.57 6.58
CA ALA A 346 12.72 -3.83 7.94
C ALA A 346 13.68 -3.32 9.02
N LEU A 347 14.97 -3.17 8.70
CA LEU A 347 15.97 -2.69 9.66
C LEU A 347 15.73 -1.23 10.00
N GLN A 348 15.56 -0.93 11.28
CA GLN A 348 15.29 0.42 11.74
C GLN A 348 16.58 1.28 11.73
N SER A 349 16.41 2.61 11.75
CA SER A 349 17.53 3.56 11.69
C SER A 349 18.61 3.29 12.75
N SER A 350 18.25 2.84 13.96
CA SER A 350 19.19 2.47 15.01
C SER A 350 20.16 1.36 14.57
N VAL A 351 19.68 0.42 13.76
CA VAL A 351 20.47 -0.70 13.23
C VAL A 351 21.23 -0.27 11.97
N ILE A 352 20.57 0.40 11.03
CA ILE A 352 21.19 0.88 9.78
C ILE A 352 22.39 1.80 10.05
N PHE A 353 22.30 2.67 11.07
CA PHE A 353 23.39 3.56 11.48
C PHE A 353 24.31 2.95 12.57
N SER A 354 24.26 1.63 12.74
CA SER A 354 25.18 0.86 13.64
C SER A 354 25.18 1.29 15.12
N ARG A 355 24.09 1.92 15.58
CA ARG A 355 23.87 2.17 17.02
C ARG A 355 23.48 0.88 17.75
N ARG A 356 22.89 -0.08 17.01
CA ARG A 356 22.51 -1.42 17.45
C ARG A 356 22.89 -2.43 16.37
N PRO A 357 23.20 -3.69 16.73
CA PRO A 357 23.49 -4.70 15.73
C PRO A 357 22.23 -5.21 15.06
N ILE A 358 22.37 -5.75 13.85
CA ILE A 358 21.39 -6.62 13.22
C ILE A 358 21.19 -7.84 14.14
N PRO A 359 19.95 -8.18 14.53
CA PRO A 359 19.73 -9.23 15.52
C PRO A 359 20.03 -10.64 14.97
N VAL A 360 20.32 -11.57 15.87
CA VAL A 360 20.44 -12.99 15.56
C VAL A 360 19.16 -13.51 14.91
N GLY A 361 19.30 -14.39 13.95
CA GLY A 361 18.19 -15.02 13.22
C GLY A 361 17.54 -14.13 12.17
N TYR A 362 18.01 -12.87 11.99
CA TYR A 362 17.57 -12.02 10.90
C TYR A 362 18.03 -12.60 9.56
N GLU A 363 17.13 -12.62 8.58
CA GLU A 363 17.45 -13.02 7.20
C GLU A 363 17.96 -11.79 6.45
N LEU A 364 19.28 -11.61 6.45
CA LEU A 364 19.94 -10.51 5.77
C LEU A 364 19.94 -10.75 4.27
N ARG A 365 19.38 -9.81 3.50
CA ARG A 365 19.38 -9.84 2.04
C ARG A 365 20.43 -8.91 1.48
N LEU A 366 21.03 -9.34 0.38
CA LEU A 366 22.12 -8.64 -0.31
C LEU A 366 21.87 -8.68 -1.82
N PRO A 367 22.38 -7.71 -2.59
CA PRO A 367 22.33 -7.81 -4.05
C PRO A 367 22.83 -9.20 -4.53
N ALA A 368 22.17 -9.77 -5.53
CA ALA A 368 22.51 -11.08 -6.06
C ALA A 368 23.99 -11.16 -6.48
N GLY A 369 24.64 -12.28 -6.17
CA GLY A 369 26.06 -12.51 -6.44
C GLY A 369 27.03 -12.02 -5.35
N ARG A 370 26.56 -11.30 -4.31
CA ARG A 370 27.38 -10.80 -3.19
C ARG A 370 27.49 -11.77 -2.02
N HIS A 371 26.80 -12.90 -2.11
CA HIS A 371 26.76 -13.93 -1.06
C HIS A 371 28.13 -14.53 -0.73
N LYS A 372 28.98 -14.73 -1.73
CA LYS A 372 30.33 -15.35 -1.54
C LYS A 372 31.23 -14.48 -0.65
N ASP A 373 31.23 -13.15 -0.87
CA ASP A 373 32.03 -12.21 -0.09
C ASP A 373 31.61 -12.22 1.38
N LEU A 374 30.32 -12.35 1.62
CA LEU A 374 29.78 -12.34 2.97
C LEU A 374 30.01 -13.66 3.72
N ASN A 375 29.92 -14.80 3.04
CA ASN A 375 30.24 -16.10 3.66
C ASN A 375 31.71 -16.19 4.11
N ALA A 376 32.64 -15.69 3.31
CA ALA A 376 34.04 -15.60 3.69
C ALA A 376 34.22 -14.76 4.97
N PHE A 377 33.57 -13.58 5.03
CA PHE A 377 33.61 -12.69 6.19
C PHE A 377 32.97 -13.34 7.45
N ILE A 378 31.78 -13.94 7.33
CA ILE A 378 31.11 -14.62 8.46
C ILE A 378 31.93 -15.83 8.93
N THR A 379 32.54 -16.57 8.03
CA THR A 379 33.44 -17.70 8.38
C THR A 379 34.68 -17.20 9.10
N GLN A 380 35.26 -16.09 8.67
CA GLN A 380 36.41 -15.47 9.31
C GLN A 380 36.08 -14.93 10.72
N VAL A 381 34.91 -14.32 10.91
CA VAL A 381 34.41 -13.89 12.25
C VAL A 381 34.16 -15.09 13.17
N ARG A 382 33.77 -16.26 12.65
CA ARG A 382 33.67 -17.51 13.42
C ARG A 382 35.03 -18.04 13.81
N GLY A 383 36.04 -17.91 12.94
CA GLY A 383 37.42 -18.38 13.19
C GLY A 383 38.17 -17.55 14.24
N SER A 384 37.96 -16.27 14.33
CA SER A 384 38.62 -15.36 15.29
C SER A 384 38.12 -15.46 16.74
N SER A 385 37.05 -16.20 17.00
CA SER A 385 36.49 -16.40 18.36
C SER A 385 37.18 -17.55 19.15
N GLY A 386 38.23 -18.16 18.58
CA GLY A 386 38.94 -19.33 19.14
C GLY A 386 40.17 -19.01 19.98
N SER A 387 40.54 -17.77 20.22
CA SER A 387 41.77 -17.46 20.95
C SER A 387 41.60 -16.16 21.77
N SER A 388 40.97 -16.26 22.92
CA SER A 388 41.20 -15.46 24.14
C SER A 388 40.04 -15.65 25.13
N ALA A 389 39.92 -16.84 25.73
CA ALA A 389 39.21 -17.00 26.98
C ALA A 389 40.25 -16.91 28.11
N LYS A 390 40.57 -15.68 28.55
CA LYS A 390 41.10 -15.46 29.90
C LYS A 390 40.00 -14.86 30.76
N THR A 391 39.62 -15.66 31.74
CA THR A 391 38.81 -15.40 32.93
C THR A 391 38.87 -13.95 33.42
N ALA A 392 37.72 -13.27 33.38
CA ALA A 392 37.47 -12.15 34.27
C ALA A 392 36.18 -12.45 35.07
N LYS A 393 36.40 -12.53 36.42
CA LYS A 393 35.39 -12.75 37.45
C LYS A 393 34.25 -11.73 37.35
N ALA A 394 33.04 -12.25 37.55
CA ALA A 394 31.84 -11.45 37.76
C ALA A 394 32.01 -10.50 38.94
N GLN A 395 31.75 -9.22 38.72
CA GLN A 395 31.34 -8.27 39.74
C GLN A 395 29.96 -7.71 39.39
N GLU A 396 29.04 -7.84 40.31
CA GLU A 396 27.69 -7.25 40.26
C GLU A 396 27.75 -5.72 40.11
N PRO A 397 26.80 -5.13 39.37
CA PRO A 397 26.75 -3.68 39.25
C PRO A 397 26.03 -3.03 40.39
N ALA A 398 26.74 -2.13 41.09
CA ALA A 398 26.16 -1.17 42.03
C ALA A 398 25.22 -0.19 41.28
N LYS A 399 24.11 0.14 41.95
CA LYS A 399 23.17 1.18 41.55
C LYS A 399 23.84 2.55 41.63
N SER A 400 23.60 3.40 40.70
CA SER A 400 23.14 4.78 40.78
C SER A 400 23.70 5.68 39.66
N SER A 401 22.79 6.46 39.17
CA SER A 401 22.79 7.89 38.88
C SER A 401 23.12 8.36 37.45
N THR A 402 22.13 9.12 37.01
CA THR A 402 22.18 10.31 36.13
C THR A 402 22.53 10.12 34.65
N ALA A 403 21.45 10.30 33.87
CA ALA A 403 21.53 10.69 32.48
C ALA A 403 22.39 11.95 32.33
N SER A 404 23.52 11.82 31.66
CA SER A 404 24.20 12.97 31.08
C SER A 404 24.41 12.70 29.59
N ASP A 405 23.88 13.64 28.80
CA ASP A 405 23.97 13.74 27.35
C ASP A 405 25.37 13.47 26.83
N MET A 406 25.57 12.35 26.15
CA MET A 406 26.70 12.23 25.24
C MET A 406 26.27 12.71 23.86
N LYS A 407 26.43 14.02 23.62
CA LYS A 407 26.51 14.60 22.28
C LYS A 407 27.69 13.97 21.53
N VAL A 408 27.41 13.04 20.63
CA VAL A 408 28.36 12.72 19.57
C VAL A 408 28.21 13.83 18.54
N ALA A 409 29.13 14.80 18.61
CA ALA A 409 29.24 15.85 17.61
C ALA A 409 29.87 15.26 16.35
N CYS A 410 29.06 15.15 15.25
CA CYS A 410 29.63 14.95 13.93
C CYS A 410 30.53 16.12 13.60
N ALA A 411 31.81 15.85 13.30
CA ALA A 411 32.85 16.86 13.14
C ALA A 411 32.72 17.69 11.84
N SER A 412 31.81 17.32 10.93
CA SER A 412 31.59 18.06 9.68
C SER A 412 30.08 18.23 9.38
N SER A 413 29.74 19.38 8.80
CA SER A 413 28.37 19.64 8.33
C SER A 413 28.40 20.27 6.94
N LYS A 414 27.47 19.90 6.07
CA LYS A 414 27.27 20.46 4.74
C LYS A 414 26.03 21.37 4.74
N THR A 415 26.13 22.56 4.17
CA THR A 415 24.97 23.44 4.01
C THR A 415 24.12 22.98 2.82
N TYR A 416 22.82 22.78 3.04
CA TYR A 416 21.84 22.47 2.01
C TYR A 416 20.77 23.56 1.95
N VAL A 417 20.42 23.99 0.74
CA VAL A 417 19.31 24.92 0.52
C VAL A 417 18.07 24.10 0.16
N VAL A 418 17.03 24.21 0.97
CA VAL A 418 15.74 23.51 0.79
C VAL A 418 15.14 23.91 -0.56
N ARG A 419 14.76 22.93 -1.35
CA ARG A 419 14.08 23.09 -2.64
C ARG A 419 12.58 22.90 -2.47
N ARG A 420 11.80 23.35 -3.45
CA ARG A 420 10.35 23.09 -3.49
C ARG A 420 10.10 21.58 -3.54
N GLY A 421 9.22 21.08 -2.65
CA GLY A 421 8.95 19.64 -2.49
C GLY A 421 9.84 18.90 -1.50
N ASP A 422 10.91 19.53 -0.98
CA ASP A 422 11.74 18.91 0.06
C ASP A 422 10.98 18.80 1.40
N THR A 423 11.22 17.70 2.08
CA THR A 423 10.87 17.51 3.49
C THR A 423 12.15 17.21 4.29
N LEU A 424 12.12 17.43 5.60
CA LEU A 424 13.26 17.00 6.44
C LEU A 424 13.54 15.50 6.29
N PHE A 425 12.51 14.74 5.98
CA PHE A 425 12.64 13.30 5.71
C PHE A 425 13.36 13.04 4.38
N SER A 426 12.95 13.66 3.26
CA SER A 426 13.62 13.49 1.96
C SER A 426 15.07 13.99 2.00
N ILE A 427 15.32 15.10 2.71
CA ILE A 427 16.68 15.62 2.92
C ILE A 427 17.51 14.67 3.77
N SER A 428 16.96 14.11 4.85
CA SER A 428 17.67 13.14 5.68
C SER A 428 18.04 11.88 4.90
N GLN A 429 17.16 11.43 4.01
CA GLN A 429 17.43 10.33 3.10
C GLN A 429 18.58 10.67 2.13
N LYS A 430 18.50 11.83 1.48
CA LYS A 430 19.48 12.27 0.49
C LYS A 430 20.90 12.40 1.05
N PHE A 431 21.03 12.73 2.32
CA PHE A 431 22.33 12.96 2.97
C PHE A 431 22.70 11.89 4.00
N SER A 432 21.99 10.74 3.99
CA SER A 432 22.27 9.59 4.88
C SER A 432 22.34 9.98 6.37
N THR A 433 21.47 10.89 6.79
CA THR A 433 21.35 11.38 8.17
C THR A 433 19.91 11.14 8.68
N THR A 434 19.59 11.57 9.89
CA THR A 434 18.22 11.47 10.43
C THR A 434 17.55 12.84 10.53
N VAL A 435 16.20 12.84 10.47
CA VAL A 435 15.40 14.06 10.72
C VAL A 435 15.75 14.67 12.10
N THR A 436 15.99 13.81 13.09
CA THR A 436 16.35 14.24 14.45
C THR A 436 17.71 14.96 14.46
N GLU A 437 18.70 14.45 13.76
CA GLU A 437 20.02 15.08 13.67
C GLU A 437 19.97 16.40 12.90
N ILE A 438 19.25 16.46 11.76
CA ILE A 438 19.06 17.73 11.04
C ILE A 438 18.38 18.74 11.95
N ARG A 439 17.32 18.36 12.66
CA ARG A 439 16.62 19.25 13.59
C ARG A 439 17.54 19.73 14.72
N SER A 440 18.27 18.83 15.35
CA SER A 440 19.19 19.14 16.46
C SER A 440 20.27 20.14 16.04
N VAL A 441 20.94 19.91 14.91
CA VAL A 441 22.03 20.78 14.40
C VAL A 441 21.52 22.15 13.95
N ASN A 442 20.23 22.25 13.58
CA ASN A 442 19.61 23.49 13.11
C ASN A 442 18.70 24.17 14.16
N GLY A 443 18.60 23.64 15.37
CA GLY A 443 17.74 24.19 16.41
C GLY A 443 16.24 24.15 16.09
N LEU A 444 15.78 23.19 15.26
CA LEU A 444 14.40 23.12 14.82
C LEU A 444 13.54 22.34 15.82
N ASN A 445 12.54 22.99 16.40
CA ASN A 445 11.56 22.35 17.29
C ASN A 445 10.44 21.62 16.55
N HIS A 446 10.33 21.80 15.22
CA HIS A 446 9.29 21.21 14.36
C HIS A 446 9.90 20.66 13.07
N THR A 447 9.10 19.95 12.28
CA THR A 447 9.54 19.35 11.00
C THR A 447 9.24 20.23 9.78
N ARG A 448 8.58 21.37 9.95
CA ARG A 448 8.25 22.26 8.83
C ARG A 448 9.50 23.01 8.37
N ILE A 449 9.77 22.97 7.07
CA ILE A 449 10.85 23.72 6.39
C ILE A 449 10.26 24.42 5.17
N THR A 450 10.91 25.50 4.73
CA THR A 450 10.45 26.31 3.59
C THR A 450 11.47 26.31 2.46
N PRO A 451 11.05 26.35 1.18
CA PRO A 451 11.98 26.52 0.05
C PRO A 451 12.86 27.76 0.26
N GLY A 452 14.16 27.62 -0.03
CA GLY A 452 15.17 28.66 0.21
C GLY A 452 15.80 28.61 1.62
N GLN A 453 15.23 27.91 2.58
CA GLN A 453 15.81 27.74 3.92
C GLN A 453 17.17 27.03 3.85
N LYS A 454 18.18 27.56 4.50
CA LYS A 454 19.51 26.94 4.62
C LYS A 454 19.53 26.01 5.84
N LEU A 455 19.85 24.74 5.62
CA LEU A 455 19.97 23.73 6.67
C LEU A 455 21.41 23.23 6.74
N ARG A 456 21.95 23.15 7.94
CA ARG A 456 23.19 22.40 8.21
C ARG A 456 22.85 20.92 8.27
N ILE A 457 23.48 20.13 7.43
CA ILE A 457 23.29 18.69 7.34
C ILE A 457 24.51 18.01 7.96
N PRO A 458 24.37 17.28 9.06
CA PRO A 458 25.47 16.52 9.64
C PRO A 458 25.93 15.43 8.67
N THR A 459 27.22 15.37 8.40
CA THR A 459 27.86 14.32 7.60
C THR A 459 28.77 13.54 8.52
N CYS A 460 28.36 12.32 8.84
CA CYS A 460 29.13 11.37 9.65
C CYS A 460 29.63 10.22 8.82
#